data_a394e4a894d798c03e5991d93659923e
#
_entry.id   a394e4a894d798c03e5991d93659923e
#
_cell.length_a   1.000
_cell.length_b   1.000
_cell.length_c   1.000
_cell.angle_alpha   90.00
_cell.angle_beta   90.00
_cell.angle_gamma   90.00
#
_symmetry.space_group_name_H-M   'P 1'
#
loop_
_entity.id
_entity.type
_entity.pdbx_description
1 polymer ?
#
loop_
_entity_poly.entity_id
_entity_poly.type
_entity_poly.pdbx_seq_one_letter_code
_entity_poly.pdbx_strand_id
1 'polypeptide(L)'
;MDGVLVGKRLIGTQAPVTVGWENIPRVEGGPVKQFIFTWFQPTMLFALILFWYYAPNSIAKASTAVGIGIGFKVLLLALEWVNPRYESWRLTWKEAATDLFYVGLTYTLVRMVDNYIGSDAVIDAVQHNFNWDKLAWFTGLPLLVQALLIAFIVDFGQYWMHRGMHNWYPLWLPHSVHHYITQLNINKGAVGNPVELFLIGLGIDGFFDFLPRAALLAGAFGLAIGTYQHINVRFNTPRWWRFLFNTTEHHSLHHSQDYESTRCNYSGTFIFIDRLFGTCIDGEAELLGMEGGRRMSIREQMTYPFTEGWKAIRERFGRSRLGGERSGEPVAVPAE
;
A
#
# COMPACT_ATOMS: atom_id res chain seq x y z
N MET A 1 -2.59 -6.24 29.53
CA MET A 1 -2.48 -5.04 28.65
C MET A 1 -3.71 -5.06 27.78
N ASP A 2 -4.76 -4.44 28.26
CA ASP A 2 -6.08 -4.51 27.62
C ASP A 2 -6.08 -3.63 26.38
N GLY A 3 -6.33 -4.27 25.22
CA GLY A 3 -6.42 -3.60 23.95
C GLY A 3 -7.54 -2.54 23.97
N VAL A 4 -7.19 -1.35 23.55
CA VAL A 4 -8.15 -0.27 23.30
C VAL A 4 -9.11 -0.74 22.22
N LEU A 5 -10.36 -1.06 22.62
CA LEU A 5 -11.45 -1.36 21.71
C LEU A 5 -11.74 -0.13 20.86
N VAL A 6 -11.26 -0.12 19.61
CA VAL A 6 -11.70 0.80 18.58
C VAL A 6 -13.12 0.38 18.17
N GLY A 7 -14.11 1.23 18.49
CA GLY A 7 -15.43 1.24 17.91
C GLY A 7 -16.29 0.00 18.11
N LYS A 8 -17.13 0.00 19.14
CA LYS A 8 -18.28 -0.92 19.24
C LYS A 8 -19.26 -0.66 18.12
N ARG A 9 -19.56 -1.73 17.34
CA ARG A 9 -20.72 -1.99 16.50
C ARG A 9 -21.02 -0.96 15.41
N LEU A 10 -20.62 -1.30 14.22
CA LEU A 10 -21.39 -0.92 13.05
C LEU A 10 -22.57 -1.88 12.88
N ILE A 11 -23.73 -1.27 12.81
CA ILE A 11 -25.03 -1.89 12.64
C ILE A 11 -25.08 -2.62 11.30
N GLY A 12 -25.38 -3.92 11.32
CA GLY A 12 -26.00 -4.63 10.21
C GLY A 12 -25.27 -4.64 8.86
N THR A 13 -23.95 -4.79 8.82
CA THR A 13 -23.26 -5.09 7.58
C THR A 13 -23.31 -6.60 7.34
N GLN A 14 -23.87 -7.01 6.22
CA GLN A 14 -23.61 -8.34 5.68
C GLN A 14 -22.08 -8.49 5.63
N ALA A 15 -21.56 -9.63 6.10
CA ALA A 15 -20.15 -9.92 5.98
C ALA A 15 -19.70 -9.65 4.53
N PRO A 16 -18.56 -8.96 4.31
CA PRO A 16 -18.08 -8.72 2.97
C PRO A 16 -18.01 -10.06 2.25
N VAL A 17 -18.57 -10.13 1.05
CA VAL A 17 -18.51 -11.35 0.24
C VAL A 17 -17.05 -11.51 -0.20
N THR A 18 -16.28 -12.22 0.60
CA THR A 18 -14.95 -12.65 0.20
C THR A 18 -15.11 -13.79 -0.79
N VAL A 19 -14.71 -13.55 -2.02
CA VAL A 19 -14.75 -14.56 -3.07
C VAL A 19 -13.46 -15.37 -2.99
N GLY A 20 -13.55 -16.65 -2.67
CA GLY A 20 -12.40 -17.57 -2.73
C GLY A 20 -11.87 -17.71 -4.17
N TRP A 21 -10.59 -18.06 -4.30
CA TRP A 21 -9.89 -18.13 -5.59
C TRP A 21 -10.59 -18.96 -6.69
N GLU A 22 -11.31 -20.00 -6.31
CA GLU A 22 -12.07 -20.85 -7.24
C GLU A 22 -13.26 -20.14 -7.87
N ASN A 23 -13.76 -19.12 -7.21
CA ASN A 23 -14.95 -18.36 -7.61
C ASN A 23 -14.63 -16.99 -8.24
N ILE A 24 -13.35 -16.60 -8.31
CA ILE A 24 -12.95 -15.36 -8.96
C ILE A 24 -13.27 -15.44 -10.46
N PRO A 25 -14.06 -14.50 -11.00
CA PRO A 25 -14.43 -14.51 -12.41
C PRO A 25 -13.19 -14.42 -13.31
N ARG A 26 -13.12 -15.31 -14.30
CA ARG A 26 -12.05 -15.28 -15.29
C ARG A 26 -12.33 -14.22 -16.37
N VAL A 27 -11.29 -13.85 -17.09
CA VAL A 27 -11.38 -12.98 -18.25
C VAL A 27 -12.30 -13.64 -19.30
N GLU A 28 -13.37 -12.94 -19.67
CA GLU A 28 -14.28 -13.38 -20.71
C GLU A 28 -13.69 -13.10 -22.11
N GLY A 29 -13.94 -14.01 -23.04
CA GLY A 29 -13.52 -13.87 -24.44
C GLY A 29 -12.75 -15.07 -24.96
N GLY A 30 -12.30 -14.99 -26.21
CA GLY A 30 -11.59 -16.06 -26.90
C GLY A 30 -10.21 -16.38 -26.31
N PRO A 31 -9.58 -17.49 -26.76
CA PRO A 31 -8.35 -18.01 -26.19
C PRO A 31 -7.18 -17.01 -26.26
N VAL A 32 -7.12 -16.19 -27.27
CA VAL A 32 -6.08 -15.15 -27.43
C VAL A 32 -6.20 -14.10 -26.33
N LYS A 33 -7.41 -13.59 -26.06
CA LYS A 33 -7.63 -12.62 -24.97
C LYS A 33 -7.28 -13.24 -23.62
N GLN A 34 -7.73 -14.46 -23.36
CA GLN A 34 -7.40 -15.18 -22.12
C GLN A 34 -5.89 -15.36 -21.95
N PHE A 35 -5.17 -15.74 -23.01
CA PHE A 35 -3.71 -15.89 -23.00
C PHE A 35 -3.03 -14.55 -22.67
N ILE A 36 -3.40 -13.45 -23.34
CA ILE A 36 -2.83 -12.12 -23.09
C ILE A 36 -3.00 -11.72 -21.62
N PHE A 37 -4.22 -11.79 -21.09
CA PHE A 37 -4.49 -11.37 -19.70
C PHE A 37 -4.01 -12.36 -18.64
N THR A 38 -3.61 -13.57 -19.02
CA THR A 38 -2.92 -14.52 -18.13
C THR A 38 -1.44 -14.17 -18.00
N TRP A 39 -0.79 -13.84 -19.11
CA TRP A 39 0.67 -13.65 -19.14
C TRP A 39 1.10 -12.19 -19.10
N PHE A 40 0.17 -11.25 -19.09
CA PHE A 40 0.47 -9.82 -19.14
C PHE A 40 1.41 -9.38 -18.00
N GLN A 41 1.04 -9.68 -16.74
CA GLN A 41 1.83 -9.28 -15.58
C GLN A 41 3.24 -9.89 -15.58
N PRO A 42 3.41 -11.21 -15.75
CA PRO A 42 4.75 -11.80 -15.89
C PRO A 42 5.55 -11.21 -17.04
N THR A 43 4.93 -11.06 -18.22
CA THR A 43 5.62 -10.54 -19.40
C THR A 43 6.10 -9.11 -19.19
N MET A 44 5.29 -8.24 -18.57
CA MET A 44 5.69 -6.86 -18.28
C MET A 44 6.86 -6.80 -17.30
N LEU A 45 6.85 -7.58 -16.24
CA LEU A 45 7.97 -7.64 -15.30
C LEU A 45 9.26 -8.09 -16.01
N PHE A 46 9.20 -9.19 -16.76
CA PHE A 46 10.37 -9.69 -17.48
C PHE A 46 10.87 -8.71 -18.54
N ALA A 47 9.97 -8.05 -19.27
CA ALA A 47 10.33 -7.03 -20.26
C ALA A 47 11.05 -5.83 -19.59
N LEU A 48 10.59 -5.36 -18.43
CA LEU A 48 11.22 -4.28 -17.70
C LEU A 48 12.58 -4.70 -17.15
N ILE A 49 12.71 -5.92 -16.61
CA ILE A 49 14.00 -6.46 -16.14
C ILE A 49 14.99 -6.55 -17.30
N LEU A 50 14.60 -7.14 -18.42
CA LEU A 50 15.46 -7.25 -19.60
C LEU A 50 15.84 -5.88 -20.14
N PHE A 51 14.88 -4.95 -20.23
CA PHE A 51 15.15 -3.58 -20.66
C PHE A 51 16.23 -2.93 -19.77
N TRP A 52 16.07 -2.89 -18.45
CA TRP A 52 17.02 -2.25 -17.56
C TRP A 52 18.35 -2.99 -17.49
N TYR A 53 18.34 -4.31 -17.66
CA TYR A 53 19.59 -5.10 -17.65
C TYR A 53 20.48 -4.77 -18.84
N TYR A 54 19.89 -4.62 -20.04
CA TYR A 54 20.62 -4.39 -21.28
C TYR A 54 20.64 -2.93 -21.75
N ALA A 55 19.88 -2.03 -21.14
CA ALA A 55 19.83 -0.63 -21.53
C ALA A 55 21.22 0.00 -21.47
N PRO A 56 21.67 0.73 -22.52
CA PRO A 56 22.92 1.48 -22.46
C PRO A 56 22.86 2.56 -21.37
N ASN A 57 24.02 2.95 -20.81
CA ASN A 57 24.08 3.93 -19.70
C ASN A 57 23.46 5.30 -20.07
N SER A 58 23.45 5.65 -21.36
CA SER A 58 22.77 6.85 -21.86
C SER A 58 21.25 6.83 -21.64
N ILE A 59 20.65 5.64 -21.55
CA ILE A 59 19.20 5.40 -21.35
C ILE A 59 18.91 5.01 -19.89
N ALA A 60 19.80 4.29 -19.22
CA ALA A 60 19.62 3.82 -17.84
C ALA A 60 19.70 4.99 -16.83
N LYS A 61 18.67 5.84 -16.81
CA LYS A 61 18.55 7.07 -16.02
C LYS A 61 17.21 7.19 -15.34
N ALA A 62 17.15 7.94 -14.25
CA ALA A 62 15.92 8.24 -13.53
C ALA A 62 14.84 8.88 -14.43
N SER A 63 15.22 9.79 -15.35
CA SER A 63 14.28 10.40 -16.30
C SER A 63 13.62 9.38 -17.23
N THR A 64 14.36 8.37 -17.69
CA THR A 64 13.82 7.28 -18.49
C THR A 64 12.87 6.41 -17.65
N ALA A 65 13.20 6.15 -16.38
CA ALA A 65 12.33 5.41 -15.47
C ALA A 65 10.99 6.13 -15.27
N VAL A 66 11.03 7.46 -15.09
CA VAL A 66 9.80 8.28 -14.99
C VAL A 66 8.98 8.17 -16.28
N GLY A 67 9.61 8.29 -17.46
CA GLY A 67 8.90 8.17 -18.74
C GLY A 67 8.26 6.79 -18.93
N ILE A 68 8.98 5.71 -18.60
CA ILE A 68 8.44 4.34 -18.62
C ILE A 68 7.27 4.21 -17.63
N GLY A 69 7.41 4.73 -16.42
CA GLY A 69 6.36 4.71 -15.40
C GLY A 69 5.08 5.41 -15.87
N ILE A 70 5.20 6.57 -16.49
CA ILE A 70 4.05 7.29 -17.07
C ILE A 70 3.43 6.47 -18.20
N GLY A 71 4.23 5.97 -19.15
CA GLY A 71 3.74 5.15 -20.27
C GLY A 71 3.04 3.89 -19.80
N PHE A 72 3.59 3.24 -18.77
CA PHE A 72 3.00 2.05 -18.15
C PHE A 72 1.64 2.36 -17.49
N LYS A 73 1.54 3.47 -16.74
CA LYS A 73 0.26 3.91 -16.16
C LYS A 73 -0.79 4.25 -17.22
N VAL A 74 -0.40 4.91 -18.31
CA VAL A 74 -1.31 5.20 -19.43
C VAL A 74 -1.81 3.91 -20.08
N LEU A 75 -0.92 2.93 -20.30
CA LEU A 75 -1.31 1.62 -20.82
C LEU A 75 -2.31 0.92 -19.89
N LEU A 76 -2.05 0.90 -18.59
CA LEU A 76 -2.93 0.25 -17.63
C LEU A 76 -4.27 0.97 -17.50
N LEU A 77 -4.30 2.30 -17.55
CA LEU A 77 -5.55 3.08 -17.59
C LEU A 77 -6.40 2.70 -18.83
N ALA A 78 -5.77 2.53 -19.99
CA ALA A 78 -6.47 2.05 -21.18
C ALA A 78 -7.05 0.62 -21.00
N LEU A 79 -6.31 -0.26 -20.31
CA LEU A 79 -6.79 -1.61 -20.00
C LEU A 79 -7.95 -1.61 -18.99
N GLU A 80 -8.00 -0.69 -18.03
CA GLU A 80 -9.16 -0.50 -17.14
C GLU A 80 -10.44 -0.18 -17.90
N TRP A 81 -10.34 0.54 -19.01
CA TRP A 81 -11.49 0.83 -19.87
C TRP A 81 -11.93 -0.40 -20.70
N VAL A 82 -10.96 -1.16 -21.21
CA VAL A 82 -11.21 -2.28 -22.13
C VAL A 82 -11.65 -3.55 -21.41
N ASN A 83 -11.11 -3.81 -20.21
CA ASN A 83 -11.32 -5.05 -19.48
C ASN A 83 -11.40 -4.80 -17.96
N PRO A 84 -12.41 -4.02 -17.51
CA PRO A 84 -12.55 -3.70 -16.09
C PRO A 84 -12.77 -4.97 -15.26
N ARG A 85 -12.22 -4.96 -14.04
CA ARG A 85 -12.47 -6.01 -13.06
C ARG A 85 -13.89 -5.95 -12.52
N TYR A 86 -14.30 -4.74 -12.11
CA TYR A 86 -15.64 -4.41 -11.66
C TYR A 86 -16.14 -3.14 -12.32
N GLU A 87 -17.38 -3.16 -12.78
CA GLU A 87 -18.04 -1.97 -13.33
C GLU A 87 -18.25 -0.90 -12.24
N SER A 88 -18.47 -1.33 -10.99
CA SER A 88 -18.58 -0.46 -9.81
C SER A 88 -17.31 0.36 -9.53
N TRP A 89 -16.15 -0.09 -10.01
CA TRP A 89 -14.86 0.59 -9.86
C TRP A 89 -14.48 1.50 -11.03
N ARG A 90 -15.37 1.71 -11.99
CA ARG A 90 -15.07 2.61 -13.10
C ARG A 90 -14.80 4.02 -12.63
N LEU A 91 -13.74 4.61 -13.19
CA LEU A 91 -13.29 5.95 -12.85
C LEU A 91 -14.36 7.00 -13.15
N THR A 92 -14.83 7.70 -12.14
CA THR A 92 -15.73 8.86 -12.26
C THR A 92 -14.93 10.16 -12.24
N TRP A 93 -15.52 11.26 -12.71
CA TRP A 93 -14.87 12.57 -12.69
C TRP A 93 -14.50 13.04 -11.27
N LYS A 94 -15.32 12.69 -10.28
CA LYS A 94 -15.05 13.02 -8.86
C LYS A 94 -13.83 12.25 -8.34
N GLU A 95 -13.73 10.97 -8.71
CA GLU A 95 -12.57 10.15 -8.36
C GLU A 95 -11.32 10.63 -9.11
N ALA A 96 -11.43 10.90 -10.43
CA ALA A 96 -10.32 11.41 -11.22
C ALA A 96 -9.75 12.72 -10.65
N ALA A 97 -10.60 13.65 -10.22
CA ALA A 97 -10.16 14.89 -9.59
C ALA A 97 -9.44 14.64 -8.25
N THR A 98 -9.94 13.72 -7.43
CA THR A 98 -9.28 13.33 -6.17
C THR A 98 -7.93 12.66 -6.45
N ASP A 99 -7.90 11.72 -7.38
CA ASP A 99 -6.69 11.00 -7.74
C ASP A 99 -5.62 11.95 -8.31
N LEU A 100 -6.01 12.90 -9.17
CA LEU A 100 -5.10 13.91 -9.72
C LEU A 100 -4.52 14.81 -8.63
N PHE A 101 -5.35 15.22 -7.66
CA PHE A 101 -4.88 15.97 -6.51
C PHE A 101 -3.80 15.23 -5.74
N TYR A 102 -4.01 13.94 -5.42
CA TYR A 102 -3.05 13.14 -4.67
C TYR A 102 -1.81 12.76 -5.47
N VAL A 103 -1.95 12.49 -6.76
CA VAL A 103 -0.81 12.32 -7.66
C VAL A 103 0.04 13.59 -7.66
N GLY A 104 -0.57 14.76 -7.80
CA GLY A 104 0.13 16.04 -7.70
C GLY A 104 0.82 16.23 -6.35
N LEU A 105 0.13 15.95 -5.24
CA LEU A 105 0.68 16.05 -3.89
C LEU A 105 1.89 15.12 -3.69
N THR A 106 1.80 13.87 -4.15
CA THR A 106 2.88 12.88 -4.04
C THR A 106 4.11 13.31 -4.83
N TYR A 107 3.94 13.72 -6.09
CA TYR A 107 5.06 14.12 -6.94
C TYR A 107 5.63 15.51 -6.65
N THR A 108 4.99 16.30 -5.79
CA THR A 108 5.49 17.61 -5.33
C THR A 108 5.94 17.54 -3.88
N LEU A 109 5.01 17.73 -2.94
CA LEU A 109 5.34 17.88 -1.52
C LEU A 109 6.00 16.64 -0.93
N VAL A 110 5.41 15.46 -1.13
CA VAL A 110 5.94 14.22 -0.53
C VAL A 110 7.31 13.93 -1.10
N ARG A 111 7.46 13.97 -2.43
CA ARG A 111 8.73 13.73 -3.09
C ARG A 111 9.83 14.72 -2.71
N MET A 112 9.46 16.00 -2.47
CA MET A 112 10.43 17.00 -2.01
C MET A 112 10.95 16.67 -0.61
N VAL A 113 10.09 16.23 0.30
CA VAL A 113 10.47 15.82 1.65
C VAL A 113 11.30 14.55 1.63
N ASP A 114 10.91 13.55 0.84
CA ASP A 114 11.66 12.30 0.68
C ASP A 114 13.08 12.56 0.14
N ASN A 115 13.19 13.41 -0.89
CA ASN A 115 14.49 13.78 -1.45
C ASN A 115 15.37 14.54 -0.44
N TYR A 116 14.77 15.35 0.44
CA TYR A 116 15.52 16.04 1.49
C TYR A 116 16.06 15.05 2.54
N ILE A 117 15.22 14.13 3.01
CA ILE A 117 15.62 13.12 4.01
C ILE A 117 16.58 12.10 3.43
N GLY A 118 16.37 11.67 2.18
CA GLY A 118 17.29 10.79 1.45
C GLY A 118 18.50 11.51 0.87
N SER A 119 18.72 12.79 1.21
CA SER A 119 19.91 13.51 0.74
C SER A 119 21.20 12.99 1.39
N ASP A 120 22.30 13.02 0.66
CA ASP A 120 23.61 12.59 1.17
C ASP A 120 23.97 13.30 2.49
N ALA A 121 23.64 14.58 2.62
CA ALA A 121 23.89 15.35 3.84
C ALA A 121 23.18 14.79 5.09
N VAL A 122 21.94 14.33 4.96
CA VAL A 122 21.19 13.71 6.07
C VAL A 122 21.71 12.31 6.35
N ILE A 123 21.97 11.53 5.30
CA ILE A 123 22.52 10.17 5.42
C ILE A 123 23.89 10.22 6.09
N ASP A 124 24.78 11.10 5.65
CA ASP A 124 26.12 11.28 6.22
C ASP A 124 26.05 11.73 7.69
N ALA A 125 25.10 12.63 8.02
CA ALA A 125 24.89 13.06 9.41
C ALA A 125 24.43 11.89 10.31
N VAL A 126 23.54 11.02 9.82
CA VAL A 126 23.09 9.82 10.55
C VAL A 126 24.27 8.85 10.72
N GLN A 127 25.01 8.57 9.67
CA GLN A 127 26.18 7.68 9.70
C GLN A 127 27.22 8.17 10.70
N HIS A 128 27.55 9.47 10.68
CA HIS A 128 28.52 10.06 11.59
C HIS A 128 28.09 9.97 13.05
N ASN A 129 26.81 10.33 13.36
CA ASN A 129 26.33 10.38 14.75
C ASN A 129 26.11 8.99 15.36
N PHE A 130 25.83 7.97 14.53
CA PHE A 130 25.57 6.61 15.00
C PHE A 130 26.69 5.62 14.67
N ASN A 131 27.85 6.08 14.17
CA ASN A 131 28.97 5.25 13.70
C ASN A 131 28.51 4.15 12.73
N TRP A 132 27.62 4.52 11.81
CA TRP A 132 27.04 3.60 10.84
C TRP A 132 27.69 3.77 9.47
N ASP A 133 28.47 2.77 9.05
CA ASP A 133 29.04 2.73 7.71
C ASP A 133 28.07 2.11 6.71
N LYS A 134 28.04 2.61 5.47
CA LYS A 134 27.29 1.97 4.39
C LYS A 134 27.77 0.53 4.17
N LEU A 135 26.82 -0.36 3.89
CA LEU A 135 27.12 -1.76 3.62
C LEU A 135 27.67 -1.93 2.20
N ALA A 136 28.96 -1.64 2.02
CA ALA A 136 29.61 -1.59 0.72
C ALA A 136 29.76 -2.96 0.03
N TRP A 137 29.64 -4.07 0.77
CA TRP A 137 29.77 -5.42 0.19
C TRP A 137 28.66 -5.74 -0.84
N PHE A 138 27.54 -5.00 -0.85
CA PHE A 138 26.47 -5.18 -1.81
C PHE A 138 26.90 -4.96 -3.26
N THR A 139 27.82 -4.00 -3.51
CA THR A 139 28.29 -3.68 -4.85
C THR A 139 29.07 -4.83 -5.50
N GLY A 140 29.61 -5.75 -4.70
CA GLY A 140 30.29 -6.96 -5.17
C GLY A 140 29.38 -8.10 -5.62
N LEU A 141 28.07 -8.01 -5.36
CA LEU A 141 27.11 -9.04 -5.76
C LEU A 141 26.74 -8.92 -7.25
N PRO A 142 26.31 -10.04 -7.88
CA PRO A 142 25.73 -9.98 -9.22
C PRO A 142 24.55 -8.99 -9.30
N LEU A 143 24.47 -8.25 -10.40
CA LEU A 143 23.49 -7.16 -10.58
C LEU A 143 22.04 -7.54 -10.27
N LEU A 144 21.58 -8.70 -10.75
CA LEU A 144 20.22 -9.18 -10.47
C LEU A 144 20.00 -9.54 -8.99
N VAL A 145 21.05 -10.01 -8.30
CA VAL A 145 20.99 -10.30 -6.87
C VAL A 145 20.85 -8.99 -6.08
N GLN A 146 21.63 -7.96 -6.44
CA GLN A 146 21.47 -6.63 -5.86
C GLN A 146 20.03 -6.12 -6.04
N ALA A 147 19.50 -6.19 -7.27
CA ALA A 147 18.13 -5.72 -7.58
C ALA A 147 17.06 -6.45 -6.76
N LEU A 148 17.16 -7.77 -6.62
CA LEU A 148 16.24 -8.57 -5.80
C LEU A 148 16.37 -8.24 -4.32
N LEU A 149 17.59 -8.03 -3.82
CA LEU A 149 17.82 -7.64 -2.42
C LEU A 149 17.24 -6.25 -2.12
N ILE A 150 17.47 -5.27 -3.01
CA ILE A 150 16.86 -3.94 -2.87
C ILE A 150 15.34 -4.06 -2.82
N ALA A 151 14.73 -4.72 -3.81
CA ALA A 151 13.28 -4.88 -3.87
C ALA A 151 12.73 -5.59 -2.61
N PHE A 152 13.43 -6.63 -2.13
CA PHE A 152 13.04 -7.36 -0.93
C PHE A 152 13.19 -6.52 0.34
N ILE A 153 14.32 -5.83 0.53
CA ILE A 153 14.59 -5.01 1.73
C ILE A 153 13.56 -3.88 1.83
N VAL A 154 13.29 -3.20 0.71
CA VAL A 154 12.29 -2.13 0.66
C VAL A 154 10.89 -2.68 1.00
N ASP A 155 10.47 -3.76 0.35
CA ASP A 155 9.15 -4.34 0.60
C ASP A 155 9.02 -4.93 2.01
N PHE A 156 10.08 -5.53 2.55
CA PHE A 156 10.11 -6.03 3.92
C PHE A 156 9.97 -4.89 4.95
N GLY A 157 10.62 -3.76 4.72
CA GLY A 157 10.46 -2.56 5.55
C GLY A 157 9.03 -2.01 5.45
N GLN A 158 8.49 -1.91 4.23
CA GLN A 158 7.11 -1.49 3.99
C GLN A 158 6.09 -2.44 4.62
N TYR A 159 6.30 -3.75 4.56
CA TYR A 159 5.45 -4.74 5.22
C TYR A 159 5.31 -4.47 6.73
N TRP A 160 6.44 -4.26 7.44
CA TRP A 160 6.40 -3.99 8.88
C TRP A 160 5.79 -2.64 9.21
N MET A 161 6.08 -1.61 8.40
CA MET A 161 5.45 -0.30 8.55
C MET A 161 3.94 -0.40 8.36
N HIS A 162 3.49 -1.02 7.28
CA HIS A 162 2.09 -1.20 6.93
C HIS A 162 1.33 -2.04 7.96
N ARG A 163 1.94 -3.16 8.41
CA ARG A 163 1.42 -3.95 9.52
C ARG A 163 1.30 -3.13 10.80
N GLY A 164 2.28 -2.28 11.09
CA GLY A 164 2.24 -1.32 12.21
C GLY A 164 1.09 -0.33 12.08
N MET A 165 0.84 0.18 10.88
CA MET A 165 -0.27 1.10 10.60
C MET A 165 -1.63 0.46 10.90
N HIS A 166 -1.83 -0.82 10.65
CA HIS A 166 -3.07 -1.53 10.97
C HIS A 166 -3.19 -1.97 12.43
N ASN A 167 -2.10 -2.01 13.19
CA ASN A 167 -2.09 -2.56 14.55
C ASN A 167 -1.79 -1.53 15.64
N TRP A 168 -1.44 -0.29 15.27
CA TRP A 168 -1.16 0.80 16.19
C TRP A 168 -1.97 2.04 15.83
N TYR A 169 -2.92 2.41 16.68
CA TYR A 169 -3.90 3.45 16.41
C TYR A 169 -3.33 4.80 15.92
N PRO A 170 -2.23 5.36 16.49
CA PRO A 170 -1.65 6.60 15.95
C PRO A 170 -1.17 6.51 14.51
N LEU A 171 -0.71 5.34 14.05
CA LEU A 171 -0.33 5.10 12.65
C LEU A 171 -1.55 4.75 11.78
N TRP A 172 -2.57 4.10 12.38
CA TRP A 172 -3.83 3.84 11.68
C TRP A 172 -4.55 5.12 11.26
N LEU A 173 -4.54 6.15 12.09
CA LEU A 173 -5.24 7.40 11.81
C LEU A 173 -4.87 8.02 10.44
N PRO A 174 -3.60 8.26 10.09
CA PRO A 174 -3.26 8.73 8.75
C PRO A 174 -3.49 7.66 7.68
N HIS A 175 -3.26 6.37 7.96
CA HIS A 175 -3.43 5.28 7.01
C HIS A 175 -4.90 4.96 6.70
N SER A 176 -5.80 5.13 7.66
CA SER A 176 -7.24 4.90 7.46
C SER A 176 -7.81 5.73 6.31
N VAL A 177 -7.24 6.91 6.02
CA VAL A 177 -7.64 7.75 4.88
C VAL A 177 -7.50 7.00 3.55
N HIS A 178 -6.43 6.21 3.40
CA HIS A 178 -6.23 5.33 2.26
C HIS A 178 -7.31 4.24 2.19
N HIS A 179 -7.73 3.71 3.33
CA HIS A 179 -8.80 2.71 3.42
C HIS A 179 -10.22 3.25 3.18
N TYR A 180 -10.42 4.58 3.10
CA TYR A 180 -11.70 5.16 2.70
C TYR A 180 -11.93 5.21 1.17
N ILE A 181 -10.99 4.68 0.35
CA ILE A 181 -11.24 4.52 -1.08
C ILE A 181 -12.35 3.49 -1.30
N THR A 182 -13.29 3.79 -2.19
CA THR A 182 -14.47 2.95 -2.47
C THR A 182 -14.38 2.20 -3.78
N GLN A 183 -13.30 2.38 -4.50
CA GLN A 183 -12.98 1.70 -5.75
C GLN A 183 -11.47 1.63 -5.93
N LEU A 184 -10.96 0.66 -6.69
CA LEU A 184 -9.58 0.61 -7.13
C LEU A 184 -9.46 1.14 -8.57
N ASN A 185 -8.37 1.84 -8.83
CA ASN A 185 -7.88 2.21 -10.15
C ASN A 185 -6.38 2.52 -10.06
N ILE A 186 -5.73 2.67 -11.19
CA ILE A 186 -4.27 2.83 -11.32
C ILE A 186 -3.66 3.96 -10.48
N ASN A 187 -4.43 4.95 -10.05
CA ASN A 187 -3.95 6.10 -9.28
C ASN A 187 -4.25 6.01 -7.78
N LYS A 188 -5.04 5.02 -7.34
CA LYS A 188 -5.48 4.91 -5.94
C LYS A 188 -4.33 4.66 -4.95
N GLY A 189 -3.24 4.05 -5.38
CA GLY A 189 -2.04 3.92 -4.55
C GLY A 189 -1.40 5.26 -4.14
N ALA A 190 -1.76 6.38 -4.78
CA ALA A 190 -1.32 7.71 -4.36
C ALA A 190 -2.29 8.39 -3.38
N VAL A 191 -3.51 7.85 -3.20
CA VAL A 191 -4.53 8.44 -2.33
C VAL A 191 -4.25 8.07 -0.87
N GLY A 192 -3.88 9.04 -0.05
CA GLY A 192 -3.57 8.83 1.36
C GLY A 192 -3.22 10.14 2.06
N ASN A 193 -3.20 10.15 3.39
CA ASN A 193 -2.77 11.32 4.12
C ASN A 193 -1.27 11.60 3.89
N PRO A 194 -0.81 12.86 3.77
CA PRO A 194 0.61 13.17 3.58
C PRO A 194 1.56 12.54 4.60
N VAL A 195 1.13 12.36 5.84
CA VAL A 195 1.92 11.68 6.88
C VAL A 195 2.13 10.22 6.53
N GLU A 196 1.10 9.52 6.06
CA GLU A 196 1.19 8.14 5.59
C GLU A 196 2.09 8.03 4.36
N LEU A 197 1.82 8.85 3.34
CA LEU A 197 2.59 8.84 2.09
C LEU A 197 4.08 9.06 2.34
N PHE A 198 4.40 9.96 3.28
CA PHE A 198 5.76 10.17 3.74
C PHE A 198 6.34 8.93 4.44
N LEU A 199 5.62 8.32 5.38
CA LEU A 199 6.11 7.14 6.12
C LEU A 199 6.35 5.94 5.20
N ILE A 200 5.48 5.72 4.20
CA ILE A 200 5.64 4.65 3.21
C ILE A 200 6.80 4.98 2.24
N GLY A 201 7.01 6.25 1.92
CA GLY A 201 8.09 6.72 1.04
C GLY A 201 9.47 6.74 1.68
N LEU A 202 9.58 6.60 3.02
CA LEU A 202 10.86 6.57 3.71
C LEU A 202 11.73 5.42 3.19
N GLY A 203 12.71 5.77 2.35
CA GLY A 203 13.66 4.81 1.79
C GLY A 203 14.70 4.40 2.82
N ILE A 204 14.83 3.10 3.06
CA ILE A 204 15.96 2.52 3.82
C ILE A 204 17.15 2.18 2.92
N ASP A 205 16.95 2.29 1.62
CA ASP A 205 17.94 2.01 0.58
C ASP A 205 19.16 2.94 0.63
N GLY A 206 19.00 4.17 1.15
CA GLY A 206 20.10 5.11 1.36
C GLY A 206 21.22 4.64 2.30
N PHE A 207 20.96 3.62 3.13
CA PHE A 207 21.97 3.01 4.02
C PHE A 207 22.84 1.93 3.37
N PHE A 208 22.56 1.60 2.11
CA PHE A 208 23.28 0.57 1.38
C PHE A 208 23.99 1.16 0.16
N ASP A 209 25.17 0.66 -0.16
CA ASP A 209 25.81 0.93 -1.43
C ASP A 209 25.28 -0.02 -2.51
N PHE A 210 24.61 0.54 -3.49
CA PHE A 210 24.11 -0.20 -4.64
C PHE A 210 24.65 0.36 -5.94
N LEU A 211 24.75 -0.51 -6.95
CA LEU A 211 24.91 -0.02 -8.31
C LEU A 211 23.64 0.72 -8.77
N PRO A 212 23.74 1.93 -9.34
CA PRO A 212 22.54 2.68 -9.80
C PRO A 212 21.63 1.87 -10.72
N ARG A 213 22.20 0.97 -11.52
CA ARG A 213 21.45 0.06 -12.39
C ARG A 213 20.65 -0.99 -11.57
N ALA A 214 21.15 -1.43 -10.43
CA ALA A 214 20.44 -2.35 -9.54
C ALA A 214 19.17 -1.68 -8.99
N ALA A 215 19.23 -0.39 -8.64
CA ALA A 215 18.08 0.37 -8.21
C ALA A 215 17.00 0.50 -9.31
N LEU A 216 17.41 0.72 -10.58
CA LEU A 216 16.46 0.73 -11.71
C LEU A 216 15.80 -0.63 -11.93
N LEU A 217 16.54 -1.72 -11.80
CA LEU A 217 16.01 -3.08 -11.87
C LEU A 217 15.08 -3.39 -10.71
N ALA A 218 15.44 -2.99 -9.49
CA ALA A 218 14.55 -3.11 -8.32
C ALA A 218 13.25 -2.32 -8.52
N GLY A 219 13.34 -1.10 -9.06
CA GLY A 219 12.18 -0.28 -9.41
C GLY A 219 11.24 -0.95 -10.42
N ALA A 220 11.73 -1.89 -11.25
CA ALA A 220 10.87 -2.67 -12.14
C ALA A 220 9.89 -3.56 -11.36
N PHE A 221 10.27 -4.11 -10.21
CA PHE A 221 9.36 -4.87 -9.34
C PHE A 221 8.26 -3.96 -8.76
N GLY A 222 8.63 -2.81 -8.19
CA GLY A 222 7.67 -1.84 -7.67
C GLY A 222 6.71 -1.34 -8.74
N LEU A 223 7.22 -1.04 -9.95
CA LEU A 223 6.39 -0.59 -11.06
C LEU A 223 5.47 -1.70 -11.57
N ALA A 224 6.01 -2.90 -11.84
CA ALA A 224 5.25 -3.98 -12.47
C ALA A 224 4.35 -4.77 -11.49
N ILE A 225 4.56 -4.66 -10.19
CA ILE A 225 3.77 -5.40 -9.20
C ILE A 225 3.00 -4.45 -8.29
N GLY A 226 3.67 -3.47 -7.67
CA GLY A 226 3.01 -2.50 -6.79
C GLY A 226 1.90 -1.72 -7.49
N THR A 227 2.07 -1.41 -8.78
CA THR A 227 1.03 -0.75 -9.58
C THR A 227 -0.22 -1.62 -9.77
N TYR A 228 -0.07 -2.96 -9.85
CA TYR A 228 -1.22 -3.87 -10.05
C TYR A 228 -2.11 -4.03 -8.82
N GLN A 229 -1.70 -3.60 -7.65
CA GLN A 229 -2.50 -3.73 -6.44
C GLN A 229 -3.80 -2.92 -6.50
N HIS A 230 -3.73 -1.71 -7.03
CA HIS A 230 -4.85 -0.76 -7.09
C HIS A 230 -5.49 -0.65 -8.48
N ILE A 231 -5.38 -1.66 -9.33
CA ILE A 231 -5.86 -1.56 -10.70
C ILE A 231 -7.26 -2.18 -10.87
N ASN A 232 -8.09 -1.55 -11.71
CA ASN A 232 -9.37 -2.11 -12.10
C ASN A 232 -9.28 -2.90 -13.42
N VAL A 233 -8.34 -3.83 -13.51
CA VAL A 233 -8.22 -4.72 -14.66
C VAL A 233 -8.41 -6.17 -14.25
N ARG A 234 -9.21 -6.92 -15.00
CA ARG A 234 -9.41 -8.35 -14.78
C ARG A 234 -8.27 -9.14 -15.45
N PHE A 235 -7.52 -9.87 -14.64
CA PHE A 235 -6.47 -10.78 -15.09
C PHE A 235 -6.82 -12.23 -14.73
N ASN A 236 -6.31 -13.18 -15.52
CA ASN A 236 -6.28 -14.60 -15.16
C ASN A 236 -4.93 -14.94 -14.50
N THR A 237 -4.66 -14.32 -13.37
CA THR A 237 -3.34 -14.39 -12.72
C THR A 237 -2.91 -15.82 -12.44
N PRO A 238 -1.74 -16.30 -12.93
CA PRO A 238 -1.26 -17.67 -12.67
C PRO A 238 -1.06 -17.96 -11.18
N ARG A 239 -1.29 -19.20 -10.77
CA ARG A 239 -1.17 -19.60 -9.34
C ARG A 239 0.22 -19.32 -8.76
N TRP A 240 1.30 -19.59 -9.51
CA TRP A 240 2.66 -19.32 -9.06
C TRP A 240 2.94 -17.82 -8.88
N TRP A 241 2.33 -16.95 -9.72
CA TRP A 241 2.44 -15.50 -9.59
C TRP A 241 1.78 -15.03 -8.30
N ARG A 242 0.54 -15.43 -8.04
CA ARG A 242 -0.20 -15.13 -6.81
C ARG A 242 0.45 -15.67 -5.54
N PHE A 243 1.24 -16.73 -5.66
CA PHE A 243 1.99 -17.27 -4.53
C PHE A 243 3.18 -16.38 -4.16
N LEU A 244 3.82 -15.76 -5.13
CA LEU A 244 5.03 -14.94 -4.95
C LEU A 244 4.73 -13.46 -4.76
N PHE A 245 3.78 -12.93 -5.53
CA PHE A 245 3.56 -11.49 -5.67
C PHE A 245 2.17 -11.08 -5.23
N ASN A 246 2.09 -9.85 -4.66
CA ASN A 246 0.82 -9.24 -4.33
C ASN A 246 0.05 -8.89 -5.63
N THR A 247 -1.26 -9.03 -5.59
CA THR A 247 -2.16 -8.83 -6.73
C THR A 247 -3.35 -7.97 -6.33
N THR A 248 -4.13 -7.50 -7.31
CA THR A 248 -5.36 -6.75 -7.03
C THR A 248 -6.31 -7.54 -6.13
N GLU A 249 -6.39 -8.87 -6.29
CA GLU A 249 -7.23 -9.75 -5.48
C GLU A 249 -6.85 -9.67 -4.00
N HIS A 250 -5.58 -9.91 -3.68
CA HIS A 250 -5.08 -9.83 -2.31
C HIS A 250 -5.31 -8.42 -1.72
N HIS A 251 -5.03 -7.40 -2.52
CA HIS A 251 -5.08 -6.03 -2.06
C HIS A 251 -6.51 -5.49 -1.95
N SER A 252 -7.44 -5.95 -2.79
CA SER A 252 -8.87 -5.62 -2.63
C SER A 252 -9.43 -6.16 -1.32
N LEU A 253 -9.02 -7.37 -0.92
CA LEU A 253 -9.39 -7.93 0.38
C LEU A 253 -8.85 -7.09 1.54
N HIS A 254 -7.61 -6.62 1.42
CA HIS A 254 -7.00 -5.68 2.35
C HIS A 254 -7.77 -4.35 2.46
N HIS A 255 -8.45 -3.90 1.40
CA HIS A 255 -9.31 -2.72 1.38
C HIS A 255 -10.80 -3.01 1.63
N SER A 256 -11.17 -4.21 2.06
CA SER A 256 -12.56 -4.59 2.29
C SER A 256 -13.26 -3.67 3.31
N GLN A 257 -14.59 -3.62 3.27
CA GLN A 257 -15.38 -2.79 4.19
C GLN A 257 -15.34 -3.29 5.64
N ASP A 258 -14.95 -4.54 5.88
CA ASP A 258 -14.76 -5.07 7.22
C ASP A 258 -13.34 -4.82 7.72
N TYR A 259 -13.22 -3.98 8.76
CA TYR A 259 -11.90 -3.60 9.31
C TYR A 259 -11.04 -4.82 9.71
N GLU A 260 -11.61 -5.83 10.34
CA GLU A 260 -10.82 -7.00 10.75
C GLU A 260 -10.27 -7.76 9.55
N SER A 261 -11.01 -7.79 8.43
CA SER A 261 -10.54 -8.36 7.16
C SER A 261 -9.45 -7.52 6.49
N THR A 262 -9.29 -6.23 6.84
CA THR A 262 -8.19 -5.41 6.32
C THR A 262 -6.83 -5.73 6.96
N ARG A 263 -6.82 -6.52 8.05
CA ARG A 263 -5.58 -6.84 8.78
C ARG A 263 -4.82 -8.03 8.16
N CYS A 264 -4.63 -7.97 6.85
CA CYS A 264 -3.97 -9.00 6.06
C CYS A 264 -3.23 -8.36 4.85
N ASN A 265 -2.43 -9.13 4.13
CA ASN A 265 -1.86 -8.80 2.82
C ASN A 265 -1.12 -7.43 2.81
N TYR A 266 -0.22 -7.22 3.76
CA TYR A 266 0.46 -5.94 4.00
C TYR A 266 1.60 -5.64 3.02
N SER A 267 2.22 -6.67 2.39
CA SER A 267 3.36 -6.47 1.49
C SER A 267 2.99 -5.69 0.24
N GLY A 268 3.88 -4.82 -0.22
CA GLY A 268 3.68 -4.02 -1.43
C GLY A 268 4.06 -4.75 -2.72
N THR A 269 4.88 -5.80 -2.63
CA THR A 269 5.41 -6.51 -3.80
C THR A 269 5.34 -8.03 -3.61
N PHE A 270 5.95 -8.53 -2.55
CA PHE A 270 6.18 -9.96 -2.33
C PHE A 270 5.19 -10.53 -1.31
N ILE A 271 4.03 -11.01 -1.76
CA ILE A 271 2.99 -11.62 -0.88
C ILE A 271 3.51 -12.82 -0.09
N PHE A 272 4.62 -13.42 -0.51
CA PHE A 272 5.25 -14.48 0.26
C PHE A 272 5.76 -14.02 1.63
N ILE A 273 6.01 -12.70 1.81
CA ILE A 273 6.33 -12.12 3.12
C ILE A 273 5.11 -12.30 4.05
N ASP A 274 3.91 -11.97 3.57
CA ASP A 274 2.68 -12.21 4.31
C ASP A 274 2.46 -13.69 4.62
N ARG A 275 2.78 -14.58 3.67
CA ARG A 275 2.72 -16.04 3.91
C ARG A 275 3.70 -16.47 5.00
N LEU A 276 4.92 -15.93 4.99
CA LEU A 276 5.94 -16.24 5.99
C LEU A 276 5.52 -15.82 7.41
N PHE A 277 4.86 -14.66 7.53
CA PHE A 277 4.43 -14.10 8.82
C PHE A 277 2.96 -14.39 9.17
N GLY A 278 2.27 -15.24 8.39
CA GLY A 278 0.91 -15.71 8.66
C GLY A 278 -0.17 -14.63 8.50
N THR A 279 0.09 -13.59 7.69
CA THR A 279 -0.84 -12.50 7.40
C THR A 279 -1.44 -12.57 6.00
N CYS A 280 -1.08 -13.57 5.19
CA CYS A 280 -1.65 -13.76 3.87
C CYS A 280 -3.04 -14.38 3.97
N ILE A 281 -4.02 -13.72 3.37
CA ILE A 281 -5.36 -14.26 3.13
C ILE A 281 -5.60 -14.25 1.63
N ASP A 282 -5.89 -15.44 1.08
CA ASP A 282 -6.24 -15.59 -0.33
C ASP A 282 -7.73 -15.25 -0.54
N GLY A 283 -8.02 -14.35 -1.46
CA GLY A 283 -9.39 -13.95 -1.78
C GLY A 283 -9.47 -12.60 -2.46
N GLU A 284 -10.68 -12.13 -2.62
CA GLU A 284 -11.03 -10.87 -3.28
C GLU A 284 -12.22 -10.23 -2.60
N ALA A 285 -12.26 -8.89 -2.53
CA ALA A 285 -13.41 -8.12 -2.12
C ALA A 285 -13.79 -7.11 -3.20
N GLU A 286 -15.08 -7.04 -3.56
CA GLU A 286 -15.61 -6.01 -4.46
C GLU A 286 -16.00 -4.74 -3.69
N LEU A 287 -16.56 -4.91 -2.49
CA LEU A 287 -17.02 -3.81 -1.66
C LEU A 287 -15.86 -3.29 -0.82
N LEU A 288 -15.43 -2.08 -1.12
CA LEU A 288 -14.26 -1.43 -0.53
C LEU A 288 -14.65 -0.21 0.30
N GLY A 289 -13.72 0.22 1.14
CA GLY A 289 -13.83 1.45 1.92
C GLY A 289 -14.27 1.19 3.36
N MET A 290 -14.37 2.27 4.11
CA MET A 290 -14.78 2.26 5.51
C MET A 290 -16.21 2.76 5.66
N GLU A 291 -16.84 2.50 6.82
CA GLU A 291 -18.16 3.01 7.15
C GLU A 291 -19.22 2.74 6.07
N GLY A 292 -19.28 1.50 5.56
CA GLY A 292 -20.23 1.11 4.52
C GLY A 292 -19.96 1.71 3.15
N GLY A 293 -18.70 2.06 2.86
CA GLY A 293 -18.29 2.66 1.59
C GLY A 293 -18.55 4.17 1.54
N ARG A 294 -18.54 4.85 2.68
CA ARG A 294 -18.63 6.32 2.73
C ARG A 294 -17.40 6.96 2.07
N ARG A 295 -17.64 7.86 1.13
CA ARG A 295 -16.59 8.63 0.49
C ARG A 295 -16.25 9.89 1.31
N MET A 296 -14.98 10.11 1.58
CA MET A 296 -14.49 11.37 2.17
C MET A 296 -14.23 12.44 1.11
N SER A 297 -14.49 13.70 1.43
CA SER A 297 -13.95 14.83 0.67
C SER A 297 -12.44 14.98 0.89
N ILE A 298 -11.73 15.64 -0.03
CA ILE A 298 -10.28 15.93 0.13
C ILE A 298 -10.00 16.66 1.46
N ARG A 299 -10.85 17.61 1.83
CA ARG A 299 -10.70 18.31 3.11
C ARG A 299 -10.81 17.37 4.31
N GLU A 300 -11.78 16.48 4.31
CA GLU A 300 -11.89 15.46 5.37
C GLU A 300 -10.65 14.55 5.39
N GLN A 301 -10.21 14.06 4.25
CA GLN A 301 -9.03 13.21 4.13
C GLN A 301 -7.77 13.87 4.73
N MET A 302 -7.60 15.19 4.52
CA MET A 302 -6.47 15.93 5.09
C MET A 302 -6.61 16.15 6.60
N THR A 303 -7.82 16.34 7.12
CA THR A 303 -8.04 16.70 8.53
C THR A 303 -8.39 15.52 9.40
N TYR A 304 -8.83 14.40 8.85
CA TYR A 304 -9.34 13.23 9.56
C TYR A 304 -8.39 12.69 10.64
N PRO A 305 -7.10 12.47 10.39
CA PRO A 305 -6.19 11.96 11.41
C PRO A 305 -6.12 12.86 12.65
N PHE A 306 -6.17 14.16 12.44
CA PHE A 306 -6.07 15.15 13.52
C PHE A 306 -7.38 15.29 14.28
N THR A 307 -8.52 15.29 13.58
CA THR A 307 -9.85 15.40 14.20
C THR A 307 -10.20 14.16 15.02
N GLU A 308 -9.95 12.96 14.48
CA GLU A 308 -10.21 11.71 15.20
C GLU A 308 -9.19 11.47 16.32
N GLY A 309 -7.93 11.80 16.10
CA GLY A 309 -6.92 11.76 17.14
C GLY A 309 -7.26 12.67 18.32
N TRP A 310 -7.73 13.89 18.04
CA TRP A 310 -8.17 14.82 19.08
C TRP A 310 -9.41 14.31 19.84
N LYS A 311 -10.39 13.73 19.15
CA LYS A 311 -11.56 13.11 19.79
C LYS A 311 -11.11 11.99 20.75
N ALA A 312 -10.26 11.08 20.30
CA ALA A 312 -9.75 9.98 21.11
C ALA A 312 -9.01 10.46 22.36
N ILE A 313 -8.19 11.52 22.23
CA ILE A 313 -7.52 12.16 23.36
C ILE A 313 -8.53 12.73 24.36
N ARG A 314 -9.51 13.50 23.88
CA ARG A 314 -10.55 14.12 24.74
C ARG A 314 -11.37 13.06 25.48
N GLU A 315 -11.77 11.99 24.81
CA GLU A 315 -12.52 10.89 25.45
C GLU A 315 -11.69 10.20 26.53
N ARG A 316 -10.43 9.95 26.28
CA ARG A 316 -9.52 9.34 27.26
C ARG A 316 -9.38 10.20 28.52
N PHE A 317 -9.16 11.50 28.36
CA PHE A 317 -9.04 12.44 29.49
C PHE A 317 -10.39 12.76 30.17
N GLY A 318 -11.50 12.75 29.42
CA GLY A 318 -12.85 12.91 29.96
C GLY A 318 -13.24 11.74 30.87
N ARG A 319 -12.96 10.49 30.43
CA ARG A 319 -13.20 9.29 31.26
C ARG A 319 -12.35 9.27 32.56
N SER A 320 -11.11 9.75 32.49
CA SER A 320 -10.23 9.87 33.65
C SER A 320 -10.81 10.83 34.71
N ARG A 321 -11.46 11.92 34.32
CA ARG A 321 -12.10 12.85 35.26
C ARG A 321 -13.37 12.28 35.89
N LEU A 322 -14.19 11.56 35.13
CA LEU A 322 -15.42 10.93 35.64
C LEU A 322 -15.16 9.66 36.48
N GLY A 323 -14.05 8.96 36.25
CA GLY A 323 -13.61 7.82 37.07
C GLY A 323 -13.05 8.22 38.45
N GLY A 324 -12.50 9.44 38.54
CA GLY A 324 -12.03 9.98 39.84
C GLY A 324 -13.14 10.42 40.78
N GLU A 325 -14.33 10.74 40.26
CA GLU A 325 -15.48 11.17 41.10
C GLU A 325 -16.31 9.99 41.65
N ARG A 326 -16.14 8.76 41.12
CA ARG A 326 -16.89 7.57 41.57
C ARG A 326 -16.20 6.74 42.65
N SER A 327 -15.01 7.09 43.10
CA SER A 327 -14.28 6.37 44.15
C SER A 327 -14.62 6.86 45.58
N GLY A 328 -15.64 7.68 45.74
CA GLY A 328 -16.02 8.30 47.02
C GLY A 328 -17.32 7.84 47.66
N GLU A 329 -18.07 6.89 47.08
CA GLU A 329 -19.26 6.35 47.78
C GLU A 329 -18.91 5.01 48.48
N PRO A 330 -19.08 4.90 49.79
CA PRO A 330 -18.93 3.62 50.48
C PRO A 330 -20.12 2.73 50.12
N VAL A 331 -19.80 1.53 49.60
CA VAL A 331 -20.78 0.46 49.37
C VAL A 331 -21.34 0.08 50.77
N ALA A 332 -22.59 0.43 51.05
CA ALA A 332 -23.33 -0.09 52.20
C ALA A 332 -23.47 -1.61 52.04
N VAL A 333 -22.90 -2.35 52.94
CA VAL A 333 -23.09 -3.80 53.13
C VAL A 333 -24.47 -4.01 53.71
N PRO A 334 -25.40 -4.76 53.14
CA PRO A 334 -26.63 -5.17 53.82
C PRO A 334 -26.26 -6.13 54.95
N ALA A 335 -26.73 -5.84 56.14
CA ALA A 335 -26.76 -6.78 57.26
C ALA A 335 -27.88 -7.78 57.07
N GLU A 336 -27.58 -9.06 57.37
CA GLU A 336 -28.32 -10.32 57.42
C GLU A 336 -28.19 -11.23 56.22
#